data_f4f5bbcff153e61d1a012e06abe84e07
#
_entry.id   f4f5bbcff153e61d1a012e06abe84e07
#
_cell.length_a   1.000
_cell.length_b   1.000
_cell.length_c   1.000
_cell.angle_alpha   90.00
_cell.angle_beta   90.00
_cell.angle_gamma   90.00
#
_symmetry.space_group_name_H-M   'P 1'
#
loop_
_entity.id
_entity.type
_entity.pdbx_description
1 polymer ?
#
loop_
_entity_poly.entity_id
_entity_poly.type
_entity_poly.pdbx_seq_one_letter_code
_entity_poly.pdbx_strand_id
1 'polypeptide(L)'
;MRQGSYRAFLTCALLLATALCAVRTARATPPEIGRIAPPLIVPELDGHPFDLAKLHGKVVLINFWATWCSPCRMEMPRLDAFYRRYHARGLEVLGLSIDEAQDAARVREVMRQFSYPAALESAARVNGFGEPIAVPVTYVIDSHGVIRAQLQAEGPSGVSQQALQAAVLPLLQ
;
A
#
# COMPACT_ATOMS: atom_id res chain seq x y z
N MET A 1 2.19 -27.53 -65.61
CA MET A 1 1.62 -26.23 -65.33
C MET A 1 0.83 -26.29 -64.05
N ARG A 2 1.42 -26.01 -62.87
CA ARG A 2 0.78 -25.84 -61.57
C ARG A 2 1.83 -25.30 -60.58
N GLN A 3 2.17 -24.02 -60.68
CA GLN A 3 3.07 -23.32 -59.76
C GLN A 3 2.45 -22.02 -59.19
N GLY A 4 1.16 -22.00 -58.92
CA GLY A 4 0.46 -20.80 -58.52
C GLY A 4 -0.04 -20.73 -57.06
N SER A 5 -0.07 -21.83 -56.28
CA SER A 5 -0.82 -21.85 -55.03
C SER A 5 -0.01 -21.71 -53.73
N TYR A 6 1.30 -21.82 -53.77
CA TYR A 6 2.13 -21.81 -52.54
C TYR A 6 2.57 -20.41 -52.08
N ARG A 7 2.48 -19.41 -52.95
CA ARG A 7 2.86 -18.01 -52.61
C ARG A 7 1.81 -17.29 -51.74
N ALA A 8 0.55 -17.68 -51.87
CA ALA A 8 -0.54 -17.03 -51.10
C ALA A 8 -0.62 -17.48 -49.65
N PHE A 9 -0.15 -18.69 -49.32
CA PHE A 9 -0.19 -19.21 -47.93
C PHE A 9 0.99 -18.74 -47.09
N LEU A 10 2.12 -18.40 -47.68
CA LEU A 10 3.29 -17.89 -46.92
C LEU A 10 3.16 -16.43 -46.50
N THR A 11 2.38 -15.60 -47.21
CA THR A 11 2.19 -14.20 -46.83
C THR A 11 1.16 -14.02 -45.70
N CYS A 12 0.20 -14.93 -45.58
CA CYS A 12 -0.79 -14.87 -44.50
C CYS A 12 -0.22 -15.33 -43.13
N ALA A 13 0.74 -16.27 -43.15
CA ALA A 13 1.39 -16.75 -41.91
C ALA A 13 2.36 -15.72 -41.30
N LEU A 14 2.95 -14.83 -42.09
CA LEU A 14 3.88 -13.81 -41.61
C LEU A 14 3.18 -12.62 -40.97
N LEU A 15 1.91 -12.33 -41.31
CA LEU A 15 1.12 -11.24 -40.74
C LEU A 15 0.46 -11.58 -39.41
N LEU A 16 0.33 -12.84 -39.06
CA LEU A 16 -0.20 -13.31 -37.78
C LEU A 16 0.86 -13.33 -36.65
N ALA A 17 2.15 -13.28 -36.99
CA ALA A 17 3.24 -13.33 -36.00
C ALA A 17 3.58 -11.97 -35.36
N THR A 18 3.10 -10.85 -35.92
CA THR A 18 3.43 -9.49 -35.40
C THR A 18 2.40 -8.92 -34.41
N ALA A 19 1.30 -9.62 -34.14
CA ALA A 19 0.30 -9.23 -33.16
C ALA A 19 0.56 -9.84 -31.76
N LEU A 20 1.78 -10.30 -31.47
CA LEU A 20 2.16 -10.66 -30.11
C LEU A 20 2.34 -9.37 -29.33
N CYS A 21 1.20 -8.91 -28.85
CA CYS A 21 0.98 -7.76 -28.01
C CYS A 21 2.07 -7.70 -26.94
N ALA A 22 2.93 -6.69 -27.03
CA ALA A 22 3.81 -6.31 -25.92
C ALA A 22 2.91 -5.99 -24.71
N VAL A 23 2.62 -6.98 -23.89
CA VAL A 23 2.12 -6.78 -22.55
C VAL A 23 3.23 -6.00 -21.85
N ARG A 24 3.15 -4.67 -21.95
CA ARG A 24 3.94 -3.79 -21.10
C ARG A 24 3.48 -4.12 -19.67
N THR A 25 4.26 -4.91 -18.98
CA THR A 25 4.18 -4.96 -17.52
C THR A 25 4.43 -3.54 -17.06
N ALA A 26 3.35 -2.83 -16.75
CA ALA A 26 3.44 -1.52 -16.12
C ALA A 26 4.20 -1.74 -14.81
N ARG A 27 5.48 -1.37 -14.81
CA ARG A 27 6.25 -1.32 -13.57
C ARG A 27 5.53 -0.33 -12.68
N ALA A 28 5.07 -0.79 -11.52
CA ALA A 28 4.49 0.10 -10.52
C ALA A 28 5.49 1.24 -10.28
N THR A 29 5.06 2.46 -10.55
CA THR A 29 5.87 3.63 -10.23
C THR A 29 5.91 3.72 -8.70
N PRO A 30 7.10 3.89 -8.07
CA PRO A 30 7.18 4.06 -6.64
C PRO A 30 6.26 5.17 -6.16
N PRO A 31 5.66 5.04 -4.96
CA PRO A 31 4.81 6.08 -4.41
C PRO A 31 5.57 7.41 -4.27
N GLU A 32 5.05 8.49 -4.85
CA GLU A 32 5.69 9.80 -4.84
C GLU A 32 4.78 10.85 -4.20
N ILE A 33 5.36 11.76 -3.42
CA ILE A 33 4.64 12.90 -2.83
C ILE A 33 4.09 13.79 -3.95
N GLY A 34 2.83 14.21 -3.82
CA GLY A 34 2.11 15.02 -4.81
C GLY A 34 1.41 14.22 -5.89
N ARG A 35 1.55 12.88 -5.91
CA ARG A 35 0.88 11.99 -6.86
C ARG A 35 -0.29 11.28 -6.21
N ILE A 36 -1.23 10.81 -7.03
CA ILE A 36 -2.29 9.92 -6.56
C ILE A 36 -1.64 8.65 -5.99
N ALA A 37 -2.10 8.26 -4.82
CA ALA A 37 -1.66 7.03 -4.16
C ALA A 37 -1.92 5.81 -5.06
N PRO A 38 -0.97 4.89 -5.18
CA PRO A 38 -1.19 3.67 -5.93
C PRO A 38 -2.29 2.82 -5.30
N PRO A 39 -2.96 1.94 -6.07
CA PRO A 39 -4.06 1.13 -5.55
C PRO A 39 -3.56 0.14 -4.48
N LEU A 40 -4.38 -0.03 -3.44
CA LEU A 40 -4.17 -1.03 -2.40
C LEU A 40 -5.50 -1.71 -2.08
N ILE A 41 -5.55 -3.04 -2.26
CA ILE A 41 -6.69 -3.88 -1.90
C ILE A 41 -6.15 -5.07 -1.11
N VAL A 42 -6.51 -5.18 0.16
CA VAL A 42 -6.01 -6.23 1.06
C VAL A 42 -7.09 -6.64 2.06
N PRO A 43 -7.23 -7.93 2.43
CA PRO A 43 -8.04 -8.31 3.58
C PRO A 43 -7.35 -7.90 4.88
N GLU A 44 -8.09 -7.25 5.76
CA GLU A 44 -7.66 -6.97 7.13
C GLU A 44 -7.51 -8.27 7.93
N LEU A 45 -6.82 -8.22 9.07
CA LEU A 45 -6.60 -9.40 9.92
C LEU A 45 -7.89 -10.01 10.46
N ASP A 46 -8.97 -9.24 10.58
CA ASP A 46 -10.31 -9.69 10.99
C ASP A 46 -11.18 -10.17 9.81
N GLY A 47 -10.67 -10.08 8.58
CA GLY A 47 -11.32 -10.52 7.35
C GLY A 47 -12.10 -9.44 6.60
N HIS A 48 -12.24 -8.22 7.14
CA HIS A 48 -12.87 -7.13 6.42
C HIS A 48 -12.02 -6.70 5.21
N PRO A 49 -12.62 -6.31 4.09
CA PRO A 49 -11.86 -5.84 2.95
C PRO A 49 -11.43 -4.38 3.15
N PHE A 50 -10.13 -4.11 3.10
CA PHE A 50 -9.60 -2.77 2.93
C PHE A 50 -9.42 -2.48 1.44
N ASP A 51 -9.95 -1.36 0.97
CA ASP A 51 -9.83 -0.88 -0.40
C ASP A 51 -9.59 0.64 -0.35
N LEU A 52 -8.35 1.07 -0.64
CA LEU A 52 -7.96 2.46 -0.55
C LEU A 52 -8.83 3.37 -1.43
N ALA A 53 -9.27 2.89 -2.59
CA ALA A 53 -10.12 3.67 -3.49
C ALA A 53 -11.51 3.99 -2.91
N LYS A 54 -11.97 3.25 -1.90
CA LYS A 54 -13.24 3.50 -1.21
C LYS A 54 -13.14 4.52 -0.08
N LEU A 55 -11.95 5.00 0.22
CA LEU A 55 -11.70 5.94 1.32
C LEU A 55 -11.59 7.41 0.86
N HIS A 56 -12.13 7.74 -0.33
CA HIS A 56 -12.25 9.14 -0.74
C HIS A 56 -13.03 9.95 0.31
N GLY A 57 -12.56 11.17 0.57
CA GLY A 57 -13.10 12.02 1.63
C GLY A 57 -12.45 11.81 3.01
N LYS A 58 -11.58 10.81 3.13
CA LYS A 58 -10.84 10.51 4.35
C LYS A 58 -9.35 10.84 4.18
N VAL A 59 -8.70 11.18 5.28
CA VAL A 59 -7.24 11.18 5.36
C VAL A 59 -6.78 9.78 5.75
N VAL A 60 -5.89 9.19 4.98
CA VAL A 60 -5.48 7.78 5.18
C VAL A 60 -3.99 7.71 5.49
N LEU A 61 -3.63 6.95 6.53
CA LEU A 61 -2.26 6.56 6.82
C LEU A 61 -2.07 5.09 6.45
N ILE A 62 -1.11 4.81 5.56
CA ILE A 62 -0.64 3.45 5.30
C ILE A 62 0.72 3.32 5.97
N ASN A 63 0.76 2.58 7.09
CA ASN A 63 1.97 2.35 7.88
C ASN A 63 2.51 0.94 7.60
N PHE A 64 3.65 0.86 6.92
CA PHE A 64 4.38 -0.39 6.73
C PHE A 64 5.25 -0.68 7.96
N TRP A 65 5.12 -1.89 8.50
CA TRP A 65 5.78 -2.31 9.71
C TRP A 65 6.08 -3.82 9.71
N ALA A 66 6.79 -4.32 10.73
CA ALA A 66 6.97 -5.74 10.95
C ALA A 66 7.07 -6.06 12.45
N THR A 67 6.77 -7.31 12.82
CA THR A 67 6.82 -7.76 14.23
C THR A 67 8.25 -7.75 14.80
N TRP A 68 9.26 -7.93 13.96
CA TRP A 68 10.69 -7.90 14.31
C TRP A 68 11.29 -6.48 14.30
N CYS A 69 10.56 -5.48 13.81
CA CYS A 69 11.01 -4.10 13.70
C CYS A 69 10.80 -3.36 15.03
N SER A 70 11.87 -3.14 15.77
CA SER A 70 11.81 -2.45 17.07
C SER A 70 11.33 -1.00 16.98
N PRO A 71 11.80 -0.13 16.06
CA PRO A 71 11.26 1.23 15.91
C PRO A 71 9.77 1.24 15.55
N CYS A 72 9.30 0.28 14.73
CA CYS A 72 7.89 0.14 14.40
C CYS A 72 7.05 -0.08 15.66
N ARG A 73 7.49 -1.04 16.49
CA ARG A 73 6.81 -1.38 17.75
C ARG A 73 6.76 -0.20 18.73
N MET A 74 7.77 0.66 18.70
CA MET A 74 7.85 1.85 19.55
C MET A 74 6.91 2.98 19.09
N GLU A 75 6.58 3.08 17.82
CA GLU A 75 5.66 4.11 17.30
C GLU A 75 4.17 3.71 17.37
N MET A 76 3.85 2.39 17.34
CA MET A 76 2.47 1.89 17.27
C MET A 76 1.55 2.45 18.36
N PRO A 77 1.94 2.60 19.65
CA PRO A 77 1.10 3.21 20.67
C PRO A 77 0.72 4.68 20.34
N ARG A 78 1.63 5.43 19.69
CA ARG A 78 1.35 6.81 19.26
C ARG A 78 0.42 6.83 18.06
N LEU A 79 0.59 5.94 17.09
CA LEU A 79 -0.32 5.78 15.96
C LEU A 79 -1.73 5.42 16.46
N ASP A 80 -1.84 4.52 17.40
CA ASP A 80 -3.12 4.12 17.98
C ASP A 80 -3.82 5.27 18.73
N ALA A 81 -3.08 5.99 19.55
CA ALA A 81 -3.61 7.17 20.23
C ALA A 81 -4.06 8.25 19.24
N PHE A 82 -3.30 8.41 18.15
CA PHE A 82 -3.62 9.34 17.08
C PHE A 82 -4.87 8.90 16.31
N TYR A 83 -4.98 7.63 15.95
CA TYR A 83 -6.16 7.03 15.32
C TYR A 83 -7.40 7.23 16.17
N ARG A 84 -7.39 6.82 17.44
CA ARG A 84 -8.53 7.00 18.36
C ARG A 84 -8.99 8.44 18.49
N ARG A 85 -8.06 9.39 18.47
CA ARG A 85 -8.37 10.79 18.61
C ARG A 85 -9.03 11.40 17.37
N TYR A 86 -8.61 10.96 16.17
CA TYR A 86 -8.98 11.64 14.92
C TYR A 86 -9.83 10.80 13.97
N HIS A 87 -10.06 9.52 14.27
CA HIS A 87 -10.89 8.65 13.44
C HIS A 87 -12.30 9.23 13.19
N ALA A 88 -12.97 9.72 14.23
CA ALA A 88 -14.27 10.38 14.10
C ALA A 88 -14.24 11.66 13.24
N ARG A 89 -13.05 12.22 13.01
CA ARG A 89 -12.81 13.38 12.15
C ARG A 89 -12.34 13.02 10.75
N GLY A 90 -12.47 11.76 10.38
CA GLY A 90 -12.15 11.29 9.03
C GLY A 90 -10.72 10.79 8.83
N LEU A 91 -9.99 10.46 9.91
CA LEU A 91 -8.72 9.75 9.79
C LEU A 91 -8.93 8.24 9.70
N GLU A 92 -8.30 7.61 8.74
CA GLU A 92 -8.15 6.15 8.67
C GLU A 92 -6.67 5.77 8.79
N VAL A 93 -6.40 4.62 9.39
CA VAL A 93 -5.04 4.08 9.52
C VAL A 93 -5.08 2.60 9.17
N LEU A 94 -4.16 2.16 8.32
CA LEU A 94 -3.91 0.74 8.08
C LEU A 94 -2.45 0.42 8.46
N GLY A 95 -2.26 -0.50 9.38
CA GLY A 95 -0.97 -1.12 9.63
C GLY A 95 -0.74 -2.27 8.64
N LEU A 96 0.10 -2.06 7.63
CA LEU A 96 0.41 -3.07 6.62
C LEU A 96 1.70 -3.78 7.00
N SER A 97 1.58 -5.00 7.55
CA SER A 97 2.72 -5.80 7.98
C SER A 97 3.41 -6.45 6.79
N ILE A 98 4.72 -6.31 6.72
CA ILE A 98 5.59 -7.02 5.76
C ILE A 98 6.11 -8.36 6.29
N ASP A 99 5.56 -8.85 7.42
CA ASP A 99 5.85 -10.21 7.88
C ASP A 99 5.31 -11.24 6.88
N GLU A 100 5.98 -12.39 6.83
CA GLU A 100 5.57 -13.49 5.97
C GLU A 100 4.22 -14.09 6.41
N ALA A 101 3.53 -14.77 5.50
CA ALA A 101 2.20 -15.35 5.74
C ALA A 101 2.17 -16.32 6.94
N GLN A 102 3.26 -17.08 7.17
CA GLN A 102 3.39 -18.00 8.32
C GLN A 102 3.44 -17.27 9.67
N ASP A 103 3.81 -15.99 9.69
CA ASP A 103 3.88 -15.17 10.91
C ASP A 103 2.55 -14.47 11.24
N ALA A 104 1.48 -14.73 10.49
CA ALA A 104 0.17 -14.09 10.67
C ALA A 104 -0.36 -14.16 12.11
N ALA A 105 -0.11 -15.26 12.82
CA ALA A 105 -0.52 -15.41 14.22
C ALA A 105 0.21 -14.40 15.13
N ARG A 106 1.49 -14.18 14.89
CA ARG A 106 2.32 -13.22 15.62
C ARG A 106 1.89 -11.78 15.32
N VAL A 107 1.58 -11.48 14.06
CA VAL A 107 1.06 -10.16 13.67
C VAL A 107 -0.26 -9.87 14.38
N ARG A 108 -1.21 -10.84 14.41
CA ARG A 108 -2.46 -10.70 15.16
C ARG A 108 -2.23 -10.47 16.66
N GLU A 109 -1.28 -11.21 17.26
CA GLU A 109 -0.95 -11.05 18.67
C GLU A 109 -0.45 -9.65 18.99
N VAL A 110 0.43 -9.09 18.16
CA VAL A 110 0.92 -7.71 18.32
C VAL A 110 -0.23 -6.73 18.19
N MET A 111 -1.12 -6.91 17.21
CA MET A 111 -2.22 -5.98 16.92
C MET A 111 -3.35 -6.00 17.93
N ARG A 112 -3.47 -7.03 18.77
CA ARG A 112 -4.54 -7.11 19.81
C ARG A 112 -4.62 -5.91 20.75
N GLN A 113 -3.53 -5.22 20.96
CA GLN A 113 -3.46 -4.08 21.87
C GLN A 113 -3.74 -2.73 21.20
N PHE A 114 -3.99 -2.72 19.89
CA PHE A 114 -4.23 -1.52 19.10
C PHE A 114 -5.63 -1.54 18.49
N SER A 115 -6.21 -0.37 18.26
CA SER A 115 -7.58 -0.21 17.77
C SER A 115 -7.66 0.06 16.27
N TYR A 116 -6.55 0.46 15.61
CA TYR A 116 -6.55 0.66 14.17
C TYR A 116 -6.40 -0.68 13.42
N PRO A 117 -7.04 -0.81 12.24
CA PRO A 117 -6.97 -2.01 11.44
C PRO A 117 -5.55 -2.31 10.93
N ALA A 118 -5.30 -3.60 10.71
CA ALA A 118 -4.05 -4.06 10.13
C ALA A 118 -4.28 -5.21 9.14
N ALA A 119 -3.33 -5.39 8.24
CA ALA A 119 -3.31 -6.45 7.23
C ALA A 119 -1.89 -6.99 7.04
N LEU A 120 -1.78 -8.16 6.43
CA LEU A 120 -0.52 -8.69 5.90
C LEU A 120 -0.35 -8.21 4.45
N GLU A 121 0.80 -7.64 4.13
CA GLU A 121 1.15 -7.23 2.77
C GLU A 121 1.09 -8.42 1.80
N SER A 122 1.58 -9.59 2.23
CA SER A 122 1.56 -10.85 1.47
C SER A 122 0.14 -11.36 1.14
N ALA A 123 -0.89 -10.87 1.82
CA ALA A 123 -2.29 -11.18 1.52
C ALA A 123 -2.94 -10.18 0.55
N ALA A 124 -2.23 -9.14 0.13
CA ALA A 124 -2.78 -8.11 -0.74
C ALA A 124 -3.15 -8.69 -2.11
N ARG A 125 -4.36 -8.39 -2.58
CA ARG A 125 -4.79 -8.68 -3.94
C ARG A 125 -4.21 -7.69 -4.94
N VAL A 126 -4.03 -6.45 -4.50
CA VAL A 126 -3.38 -5.37 -5.24
C VAL A 126 -2.53 -4.60 -4.25
N ASN A 127 -1.24 -4.48 -4.52
CA ASN A 127 -0.32 -3.62 -3.78
C ASN A 127 0.51 -2.78 -4.78
N GLY A 128 0.01 -1.61 -5.12
CA GLY A 128 0.71 -0.68 -5.99
C GLY A 128 1.82 0.10 -5.28
N PHE A 129 1.89 0.04 -3.93
CA PHE A 129 2.99 0.66 -3.17
C PHE A 129 4.29 -0.12 -3.31
N GLY A 130 4.18 -1.44 -3.59
CA GLY A 130 5.33 -2.35 -3.56
C GLY A 130 5.85 -2.59 -2.14
N GLU A 131 6.90 -3.37 -2.05
CA GLU A 131 7.58 -3.63 -0.78
C GLU A 131 8.53 -2.47 -0.45
N PRO A 132 8.45 -1.87 0.75
CA PRO A 132 9.34 -0.78 1.13
C PRO A 132 10.76 -1.30 1.38
N ILE A 133 11.76 -0.46 1.04
CA ILE A 133 13.18 -0.78 1.28
C ILE A 133 13.51 -0.91 2.77
N ALA A 134 12.78 -0.17 3.61
CA ALA A 134 12.95 -0.18 5.07
C ALA A 134 11.62 0.12 5.78
N VAL A 135 11.49 -0.38 7.00
CA VAL A 135 10.36 -0.08 7.91
C VAL A 135 10.87 0.51 9.22
N PRO A 136 10.09 1.39 9.88
CA PRO A 136 8.76 1.83 9.48
C PRO A 136 8.78 2.88 8.38
N VAL A 137 7.76 2.86 7.54
CA VAL A 137 7.43 3.96 6.64
C VAL A 137 5.92 4.18 6.64
N THR A 138 5.48 5.44 6.75
CA THR A 138 4.07 5.81 6.74
C THR A 138 3.79 6.78 5.61
N TYR A 139 2.92 6.42 4.69
CA TYR A 139 2.38 7.31 3.68
C TYR A 139 1.16 8.02 4.23
N VAL A 140 1.13 9.35 4.09
CA VAL A 140 0.00 10.21 4.44
C VAL A 140 -0.72 10.60 3.16
N ILE A 141 -1.98 10.22 3.05
CA ILE A 141 -2.82 10.40 1.85
C ILE A 141 -3.99 11.31 2.24
N ASP A 142 -4.24 12.35 1.45
CA ASP A 142 -5.33 13.28 1.71
C ASP A 142 -6.69 12.74 1.22
N SER A 143 -7.75 13.51 1.49
CA SER A 143 -9.14 13.18 1.10
C SER A 143 -9.37 13.04 -0.41
N HIS A 144 -8.45 13.50 -1.23
CA HIS A 144 -8.48 13.38 -2.69
C HIS A 144 -7.66 12.18 -3.20
N GLY A 145 -7.05 11.40 -2.30
CA GLY A 145 -6.20 10.27 -2.64
C GLY A 145 -4.78 10.65 -3.04
N VAL A 146 -4.33 11.88 -2.77
CA VAL A 146 -2.97 12.35 -3.10
C VAL A 146 -2.03 12.11 -1.92
N ILE A 147 -0.85 11.53 -2.17
CA ILE A 147 0.20 11.38 -1.15
C ILE A 147 0.73 12.78 -0.78
N ARG A 148 0.63 13.16 0.49
CA ARG A 148 1.09 14.45 1.00
C ARG A 148 2.40 14.37 1.77
N ALA A 149 2.68 13.21 2.37
CA ALA A 149 3.95 12.98 3.05
C ALA A 149 4.32 11.49 3.04
N GLN A 150 5.61 11.24 3.19
CA GLN A 150 6.19 9.95 3.51
C GLN A 150 7.02 10.13 4.78
N LEU A 151 6.54 9.57 5.88
CA LEU A 151 7.21 9.64 7.18
C LEU A 151 8.05 8.38 7.39
N GLN A 152 9.27 8.57 7.85
CA GLN A 152 10.20 7.49 8.19
C GLN A 152 10.63 7.63 9.65
N ALA A 153 11.25 6.59 10.20
CA ALA A 153 11.77 6.64 11.56
C ALA A 153 12.81 7.77 11.72
N GLU A 154 12.61 8.63 12.71
CA GLU A 154 13.54 9.69 13.09
C GLU A 154 14.55 9.21 14.16
N GLY A 155 14.74 7.89 14.27
CA GLY A 155 15.58 7.25 15.26
C GLY A 155 14.95 5.97 15.81
N PRO A 156 15.42 5.46 16.96
CA PRO A 156 14.97 4.18 17.50
C PRO A 156 13.50 4.14 17.91
N SER A 157 12.86 5.31 18.06
CA SER A 157 11.45 5.43 18.47
C SER A 157 10.45 5.48 17.31
N GLY A 158 10.90 5.36 16.06
CA GLY A 158 10.02 5.46 14.89
C GLY A 158 9.62 6.91 14.59
N VAL A 159 8.45 7.08 13.97
CA VAL A 159 7.89 8.39 13.62
C VAL A 159 7.43 9.14 14.88
N SER A 160 7.83 10.40 15.02
CA SER A 160 7.47 11.23 16.18
C SER A 160 6.01 11.69 16.12
N GLN A 161 5.43 11.99 17.29
CA GLN A 161 4.09 12.58 17.37
C GLN A 161 4.03 13.94 16.67
N GLN A 162 5.09 14.72 16.72
CA GLN A 162 5.16 16.02 16.08
C GLN A 162 5.12 15.87 14.55
N ALA A 163 5.85 14.92 13.98
CA ALA A 163 5.83 14.63 12.55
C ALA A 163 4.43 14.18 12.08
N LEU A 164 3.77 13.29 12.84
CA LEU A 164 2.39 12.87 12.56
C LEU A 164 1.44 14.07 12.58
N GLN A 165 1.51 14.91 13.62
CA GLN A 165 0.65 16.09 13.73
C GLN A 165 0.88 17.07 12.59
N ALA A 166 2.13 17.37 12.26
CA ALA A 166 2.48 18.30 11.18
C ALA A 166 1.98 17.85 9.82
N ALA A 167 2.06 16.52 9.54
CA ALA A 167 1.67 15.97 8.27
C ALA A 167 0.15 15.77 8.12
N VAL A 168 -0.57 15.49 9.22
CA VAL A 168 -1.97 15.03 9.17
C VAL A 168 -2.96 16.12 9.54
N LEU A 169 -2.71 16.92 10.59
CA LEU A 169 -3.72 17.87 11.09
C LEU A 169 -4.16 18.91 10.05
N PRO A 170 -3.30 19.44 9.17
CA PRO A 170 -3.72 20.35 8.11
C PRO A 170 -4.67 19.75 7.08
N LEU A 171 -4.73 18.41 6.99
CA LEU A 171 -5.55 17.67 6.03
C LEU A 171 -6.92 17.27 6.58
N LEU A 172 -7.06 17.22 7.92
CA LEU A 172 -8.33 16.92 8.61
C LEU A 172 -9.23 18.16 8.62
N GLN A 173 -10.47 17.97 8.16
CA GLN A 173 -11.51 19.00 8.21
C GLN A 173 -12.21 19.04 9.57
#